data_eed5de609fdd5e61d95104412bf556a3
#
_entry.id   eed5de609fdd5e61d95104412bf556a3
#
_cell.length_a   1.000
_cell.length_b   1.000
_cell.length_c   1.000
_cell.angle_alpha   90.00
_cell.angle_beta   90.00
_cell.angle_gamma   90.00
#
_symmetry.space_group_name_H-M   'P 1'
#
loop_
_entity.id
_entity.type
_entity.pdbx_description
1 polymer ?
#
loop_
_entity_poly.entity_id
_entity_poly.type
_entity_poly.pdbx_seq_one_letter_code
_entity_poly.pdbx_strand_id
1 'polypeptide(L)'
;MNFLSLKNIYHGDLAARNILLTENFVPKISDFGFSKRLYSNASKCLYKELNDDNNVELPLKWAAIETLMYGLVSSKSDVWSYGVLLWEIFQLGEEPYRPGKLLYYNHCNPYKLKFRFSIDCA
;
A
#
# COMPACT_ATOMS: atom_id res chain seq x y z
N MET A 1 -10.95 5.18 4.82
CA MET A 1 -10.98 4.52 3.49
C MET A 1 -12.26 4.80 2.71
N ASN A 2 -13.44 4.66 3.30
CA ASN A 2 -14.71 4.88 2.59
C ASN A 2 -14.80 6.26 1.90
N PHE A 3 -14.39 7.33 2.58
CA PHE A 3 -14.39 8.69 2.02
C PHE A 3 -13.53 8.81 0.76
N LEU A 4 -12.31 8.29 0.77
CA LEU A 4 -11.39 8.33 -0.39
C LEU A 4 -11.99 7.55 -1.57
N SER A 5 -12.52 6.36 -1.30
CA SER A 5 -13.18 5.53 -2.31
C SER A 5 -14.39 6.23 -2.96
N LEU A 6 -15.26 6.86 -2.15
CA LEU A 6 -16.41 7.62 -2.65
C LEU A 6 -16.01 8.84 -3.50
N LYS A 7 -14.82 9.39 -3.26
CA LYS A 7 -14.27 10.52 -4.04
C LYS A 7 -13.43 10.06 -5.23
N ASN A 8 -13.32 8.74 -5.44
CA ASN A 8 -12.42 8.15 -6.44
C ASN A 8 -10.98 8.63 -6.28
N ILE A 9 -10.51 8.73 -5.04
CA ILE A 9 -9.13 9.10 -4.73
C ILE A 9 -8.38 7.84 -4.33
N TYR A 10 -7.27 7.59 -5.04
CA TYR A 10 -6.23 6.66 -4.67
C TYR A 10 -5.18 7.41 -3.86
N HIS A 11 -4.83 6.91 -2.68
CA HIS A 11 -3.83 7.53 -1.81
C HIS A 11 -2.41 7.18 -2.26
N GLY A 12 -2.13 5.90 -2.41
CA GLY A 12 -0.89 5.38 -2.97
C GLY A 12 0.25 5.17 -1.98
N ASP A 13 0.15 5.69 -0.76
CA ASP A 13 1.16 5.50 0.28
C ASP A 13 0.56 5.42 1.69
N LEU A 14 -0.42 4.53 1.88
CA LEU A 14 -1.01 4.28 3.20
C LEU A 14 -0.05 3.42 4.04
N ALA A 15 0.52 4.03 5.07
CA ALA A 15 1.47 3.43 5.99
C ALA A 15 1.43 4.15 7.34
N ALA A 16 1.94 3.54 8.42
CA ALA A 16 1.92 4.13 9.75
C ALA A 16 2.63 5.50 9.82
N ARG A 17 3.71 5.67 9.06
CA ARG A 17 4.45 6.95 8.95
C ARG A 17 3.59 8.12 8.45
N ASN A 18 2.51 7.82 7.71
CA ASN A 18 1.61 8.81 7.12
C ASN A 18 0.30 8.97 7.92
N ILE A 19 0.24 8.44 9.13
CA ILE A 19 -0.87 8.66 10.06
C ILE A 19 -0.43 9.63 11.15
N LEU A 20 -1.06 10.79 11.16
CA LEU A 20 -0.85 11.80 12.19
C LEU A 20 -1.93 11.68 13.26
N LEU A 21 -1.56 11.97 14.50
CA LEU A 21 -2.51 12.05 15.60
C LEU A 21 -2.72 13.51 15.99
N THR A 22 -3.96 13.89 16.20
CA THR A 22 -4.29 15.18 16.83
C THR A 22 -3.97 15.12 18.33
N GLU A 23 -4.01 16.28 19.01
CA GLU A 23 -3.88 16.36 20.46
C GLU A 23 -4.88 15.46 21.22
N ASN A 24 -6.05 15.21 20.64
CA ASN A 24 -7.07 14.32 21.18
C ASN A 24 -6.97 12.88 20.67
N PHE A 25 -5.80 12.48 20.16
CA PHE A 25 -5.53 11.14 19.61
C PHE A 25 -6.45 10.73 18.44
N VAL A 26 -7.01 11.70 17.70
CA VAL A 26 -7.79 11.39 16.50
C VAL A 26 -6.84 11.16 15.33
N PRO A 27 -6.85 9.96 14.69
CA PRO A 27 -5.96 9.67 13.58
C PRO A 27 -6.40 10.42 12.31
N LYS A 28 -5.42 10.97 11.61
CA LYS A 28 -5.58 11.66 10.32
C LYS A 28 -4.62 11.10 9.30
N ILE A 29 -5.13 10.70 8.16
CA ILE A 29 -4.31 10.33 7.01
C ILE A 29 -3.64 11.60 6.48
N SER A 30 -2.35 11.52 6.21
CA SER A 30 -1.53 12.61 5.70
C SER A 30 -0.69 12.14 4.52
N ASP A 31 0.09 13.06 3.94
CA ASP A 31 0.96 12.82 2.79
C ASP A 31 0.24 12.28 1.56
N PHE A 32 -0.48 13.17 0.91
CA PHE A 32 -1.17 12.91 -0.36
C PHE A 32 -0.27 13.10 -1.59
N GLY A 33 1.05 13.09 -1.43
CA GLY A 33 2.01 13.30 -2.52
C GLY A 33 1.87 12.29 -3.66
N PHE A 34 1.52 11.05 -3.34
CA PHE A 34 1.25 9.99 -4.33
C PHE A 34 -0.21 9.90 -4.77
N SER A 35 -1.09 10.72 -4.17
CA SER A 35 -2.52 10.61 -4.41
C SER A 35 -2.93 11.06 -5.80
N LYS A 36 -3.82 10.30 -6.40
CA LYS A 36 -4.39 10.62 -7.71
C LYS A 36 -5.90 10.41 -7.71
N ARG A 37 -6.59 11.20 -8.53
CA ARG A 37 -8.00 11.00 -8.78
C ARG A 37 -8.17 9.95 -9.87
N LEU A 38 -8.90 8.89 -9.56
CA LEU A 38 -9.28 7.87 -10.53
C LEU A 38 -10.48 8.42 -11.33
N TYR A 39 -10.33 8.53 -12.63
CA TYR A 39 -11.43 8.99 -13.49
C TYR A 39 -12.56 7.95 -13.54
N SER A 40 -13.79 8.41 -13.54
CA SER A 40 -15.01 7.64 -13.26
C SER A 40 -15.32 6.45 -14.19
N ASN A 41 -14.58 6.28 -15.27
CA ASN A 41 -14.78 5.15 -16.19
C ASN A 41 -13.76 4.02 -16.04
N ALA A 42 -12.74 4.19 -15.19
CA ALA A 42 -11.75 3.17 -14.93
C ALA A 42 -11.63 2.96 -13.42
N SER A 43 -12.23 1.90 -12.91
CA SER A 43 -12.02 1.46 -11.53
C SER A 43 -10.57 1.05 -11.25
N LYS A 44 -9.71 1.04 -12.28
CA LYS A 44 -8.29 0.71 -12.23
C LYS A 44 -7.54 1.58 -13.24
N CYS A 45 -6.36 2.07 -12.86
CA CYS A 45 -5.44 2.78 -13.74
C CYS A 45 -4.06 2.13 -13.68
N LEU A 46 -3.25 2.30 -14.72
CA LEU A 46 -1.85 1.91 -14.67
C LEU A 46 -1.07 2.95 -13.85
N TYR A 47 -0.21 2.49 -12.95
CA TYR A 47 0.63 3.34 -12.11
C TYR A 47 1.48 4.31 -12.96
N LYS A 48 1.97 3.87 -14.12
CA LYS A 48 2.72 4.69 -15.07
C LYS A 48 1.90 5.82 -15.68
N GLU A 49 0.60 5.62 -15.88
CA GLU A 49 -0.31 6.65 -16.42
C GLU A 49 -0.61 7.74 -15.40
N LEU A 50 -0.45 7.41 -14.10
CA LEU A 50 -0.70 8.34 -13.02
C LEU A 50 0.54 9.18 -12.66
N ASN A 51 1.73 8.73 -13.04
CA ASN A 51 2.99 9.38 -12.70
C ASN A 51 3.76 9.69 -13.98
N ASP A 52 3.85 10.97 -14.33
CA ASP A 52 4.60 11.46 -15.50
C ASP A 52 6.12 11.31 -15.31
N ASP A 53 6.59 11.22 -14.07
CA ASP A 53 7.99 11.03 -13.73
C ASP A 53 8.33 9.54 -13.59
N ASN A 54 9.24 9.06 -14.43
CA ASN A 54 9.74 7.68 -14.42
C ASN A 54 10.55 7.31 -13.16
N ASN A 55 10.68 8.20 -12.18
CA ASN A 55 11.50 8.07 -10.99
C ASN A 55 10.71 7.93 -9.68
N VAL A 56 9.40 7.72 -9.74
CA VAL A 56 8.62 7.57 -8.50
C VAL A 56 8.72 6.13 -8.01
N GLU A 57 9.41 5.95 -6.90
CA GLU A 57 9.54 4.65 -6.24
C GLU A 57 8.22 4.26 -5.55
N LEU A 58 7.73 3.07 -5.87
CA LEU A 58 6.59 2.48 -5.20
C LEU A 58 6.96 2.07 -3.76
N PRO A 59 6.07 2.29 -2.78
CA PRO A 59 6.22 1.74 -1.44
C PRO A 59 5.97 0.22 -1.45
N LEU A 60 6.95 -0.56 -1.93
CA LEU A 60 6.81 -1.98 -2.28
C LEU A 60 6.20 -2.83 -1.17
N LYS A 61 6.55 -2.57 0.09
CA LYS A 61 6.07 -3.35 1.24
C LYS A 61 4.60 -3.11 1.57
N TRP A 62 4.02 -2.03 1.11
CA TRP A 62 2.61 -1.67 1.29
C TRP A 62 1.79 -1.87 0.02
N ALA A 63 2.46 -2.12 -1.12
CA ALA A 63 1.81 -2.23 -2.41
C ALA A 63 1.05 -3.56 -2.56
N ALA A 64 -0.14 -3.50 -3.16
CA ALA A 64 -0.94 -4.67 -3.49
C ALA A 64 -0.28 -5.51 -4.58
N ILE A 65 -0.62 -6.81 -4.62
CA ILE A 65 -0.03 -7.75 -5.57
C ILE A 65 -0.26 -7.33 -7.02
N GLU A 66 -1.46 -6.85 -7.34
CA GLU A 66 -1.79 -6.37 -8.68
C GLU A 66 -1.00 -5.12 -9.06
N THR A 67 -0.64 -4.28 -8.06
CA THR A 67 0.23 -3.12 -8.27
C THR A 67 1.66 -3.55 -8.56
N LEU A 68 2.18 -4.53 -7.81
CA LEU A 68 3.54 -5.04 -7.99
C LEU A 68 3.72 -5.79 -9.32
N MET A 69 2.72 -6.60 -9.70
CA MET A 69 2.83 -7.46 -10.88
C MET A 69 2.46 -6.76 -12.19
N TYR A 70 1.45 -5.91 -12.13
CA TYR A 70 0.83 -5.32 -13.33
C TYR A 70 0.85 -3.80 -13.36
N GLY A 71 1.34 -3.17 -12.28
CA GLY A 71 1.28 -1.72 -12.14
C GLY A 71 -0.15 -1.17 -12.00
N LEU A 72 -1.12 -2.02 -11.67
CA LEU A 72 -2.52 -1.62 -11.54
C LEU A 72 -2.79 -1.02 -10.17
N VAL A 73 -3.37 0.17 -10.15
CA VAL A 73 -3.79 0.86 -8.93
C VAL A 73 -5.29 1.11 -8.92
N SER A 74 -5.87 1.05 -7.73
CA SER A 74 -7.31 1.25 -7.52
C SER A 74 -7.58 1.57 -6.05
N SER A 75 -8.83 1.86 -5.72
CA SER A 75 -9.25 1.92 -4.31
C SER A 75 -9.06 0.60 -3.56
N LYS A 76 -8.99 -0.53 -4.26
CA LYS A 76 -8.71 -1.85 -3.67
C LYS A 76 -7.24 -2.02 -3.30
N SER A 77 -6.34 -1.42 -4.08
CA SER A 77 -4.91 -1.40 -3.73
C SER A 77 -4.67 -0.60 -2.44
N ASP A 78 -5.40 0.49 -2.22
CA ASP A 78 -5.37 1.22 -0.94
C ASP A 78 -5.93 0.39 0.23
N VAL A 79 -6.94 -0.45 -0.01
CA VAL A 79 -7.46 -1.37 1.02
C VAL A 79 -6.41 -2.40 1.42
N TRP A 80 -5.61 -2.90 0.47
CA TRP A 80 -4.46 -3.76 0.79
C TRP A 80 -3.45 -3.02 1.67
N SER A 81 -3.02 -1.82 1.25
CA SER A 81 -2.08 -0.98 2.00
C SER A 81 -2.60 -0.66 3.41
N TYR A 82 -3.92 -0.43 3.55
CA TYR A 82 -4.58 -0.26 4.84
C TYR A 82 -4.47 -1.52 5.73
N GLY A 83 -4.56 -2.71 5.14
CA GLY A 83 -4.31 -3.96 5.86
C GLY A 83 -2.89 -4.06 6.42
N VAL A 84 -1.89 -3.65 5.62
CA VAL A 84 -0.49 -3.59 6.08
C VAL A 84 -0.31 -2.53 7.17
N LEU A 85 -0.95 -1.36 7.03
CA LEU A 85 -0.97 -0.33 8.07
C LEU A 85 -1.54 -0.85 9.40
N LEU A 86 -2.64 -1.61 9.37
CA LEU A 86 -3.18 -2.23 10.57
C LEU A 86 -2.18 -3.19 11.21
N TRP A 87 -1.47 -3.99 10.39
CA TRP A 87 -0.40 -4.86 10.88
C TRP A 87 0.70 -4.05 11.58
N GLU A 88 1.18 -2.93 11.00
CA GLU A 88 2.15 -2.04 11.64
C GLU A 88 1.66 -1.55 13.01
N ILE A 89 0.40 -1.14 13.11
CA ILE A 89 -0.20 -0.67 14.36
C ILE A 89 -0.18 -1.78 15.42
N PHE A 90 -0.63 -2.99 15.07
CA PHE A 90 -0.64 -4.13 16.00
C PHE A 90 0.76 -4.63 16.36
N GLN A 91 1.74 -4.42 15.50
CA GLN A 91 3.14 -4.72 15.77
C GLN A 91 3.91 -3.54 16.41
N LEU A 92 3.19 -2.54 16.93
CA LEU A 92 3.76 -1.36 17.60
C LEU A 92 4.78 -0.59 16.75
N GLY A 93 4.51 -0.48 15.45
CA GLY A 93 5.34 0.28 14.50
C GLY A 93 6.52 -0.52 13.94
N GLU A 94 6.52 -1.84 14.06
CA GLU A 94 7.52 -2.65 13.36
C GLU A 94 7.40 -2.51 11.84
N GLU A 95 8.54 -2.53 11.17
CA GLU A 95 8.57 -2.49 9.71
C GLU A 95 8.05 -3.82 9.12
N PRO A 96 7.08 -3.78 8.17
CA PRO A 96 6.56 -5.00 7.57
C PRO A 96 7.64 -5.71 6.75
N TYR A 97 7.55 -7.04 6.71
CA TYR A 97 8.40 -7.91 5.92
C TYR A 97 9.91 -7.76 6.18
N ARG A 98 10.34 -7.69 7.45
CA ARG A 98 11.76 -7.65 7.82
C ARG A 98 12.52 -8.87 7.25
N PRO A 99 13.76 -8.69 6.73
CA PRO A 99 14.64 -9.80 6.39
C PRO A 99 14.89 -10.69 7.62
N GLY A 100 14.59 -11.98 7.52
CA GLY A 100 14.69 -12.94 8.62
C GLY A 100 13.35 -13.47 9.13
N LYS A 101 12.25 -12.73 9.03
CA LYS A 101 10.88 -13.23 9.18
C LYS A 101 10.19 -13.52 7.84
N LEU A 102 10.75 -13.03 6.76
CA LEU A 102 10.31 -13.35 5.40
C LEU A 102 11.38 -14.21 4.72
N LEU A 103 11.23 -15.51 4.80
CA LEU A 103 11.91 -16.42 3.91
C LEU A 103 11.47 -16.11 2.48
N TYR A 104 12.45 -15.68 1.64
CA TYR A 104 12.36 -15.53 0.19
C TYR A 104 11.90 -14.20 -0.41
N TYR A 105 12.81 -13.22 -0.36
CA TYR A 105 12.83 -12.18 -1.39
C TYR A 105 14.14 -12.20 -2.21
N ASN A 106 14.88 -13.31 -2.21
CA ASN A 106 16.03 -13.48 -3.11
C ASN A 106 15.60 -14.32 -4.31
N HIS A 107 15.40 -13.69 -5.41
CA HIS A 107 15.01 -14.12 -6.75
C HIS A 107 13.57 -13.70 -7.10
N CYS A 108 13.39 -12.41 -7.29
CA CYS A 108 12.22 -11.88 -7.98
C CYS A 108 12.29 -12.25 -9.46
N ASN A 109 11.85 -13.45 -9.77
CA ASN A 109 11.22 -13.71 -11.05
C ASN A 109 9.80 -13.13 -10.91
N PRO A 110 9.40 -12.10 -11.67
CA PRO A 110 8.10 -11.45 -11.52
C PRO A 110 6.91 -12.39 -11.75
N TYR A 111 7.16 -13.62 -12.16
CA TYR A 111 6.14 -14.65 -12.43
C TYR A 111 6.00 -15.72 -11.32
N LYS A 112 6.70 -15.58 -10.17
CA LYS A 112 6.63 -16.55 -9.07
C LYS A 112 6.58 -15.90 -7.69
N LEU A 113 5.61 -15.02 -7.45
CA LEU A 113 5.28 -14.56 -6.10
C LEU A 113 4.36 -15.58 -5.42
N LYS A 114 4.94 -16.50 -4.66
CA LYS A 114 4.18 -17.31 -3.70
C LYS A 114 4.23 -16.62 -2.33
N PHE A 115 3.16 -15.94 -1.96
CA PHE A 115 2.96 -15.49 -0.59
C PHE A 115 2.63 -16.69 0.29
N ARG A 116 3.46 -16.96 1.26
CA ARG A 116 3.16 -17.89 2.34
C ARG A 116 3.07 -17.07 3.61
N PHE A 117 1.87 -16.76 4.06
CA PHE A 117 1.64 -16.28 5.40
C PHE A 117 1.85 -17.48 6.34
N SER A 118 2.94 -17.51 7.08
CA SER A 118 3.07 -18.37 8.24
C SER A 118 2.55 -17.56 9.42
N ILE A 119 1.33 -17.85 9.84
CA ILE A 119 0.81 -17.39 11.13
C ILE A 119 1.33 -18.42 12.13
N ASP A 120 2.51 -18.18 12.68
CA ASP A 120 2.96 -18.90 13.87
C ASP A 120 2.25 -18.26 15.06
N CYS A 121 1.09 -18.86 15.43
CA CYS A 121 0.52 -18.64 16.75
C CYS A 121 1.42 -19.35 17.76
N ALA A 122 2.11 -18.59 18.58
CA ALA A 122 2.65 -19.03 19.85
C ALA A 122 2.02 -18.21 20.96
#